data_973e8f2f6aa891f55a087e585217dfdd
#
_entry.id   973e8f2f6aa891f55a087e585217dfdd
#
_cell.length_a   1.000
_cell.length_b   1.000
_cell.length_c   1.000
_cell.angle_alpha   90.00
_cell.angle_beta   90.00
_cell.angle_gamma   90.00
#
_symmetry.space_group_name_H-M   'P 1'
#
loop_
_entity.id
_entity.type
_entity.pdbx_description
1 polymer ?
#
loop_
_entity_poly.entity_id
_entity_poly.type
_entity_poly.pdbx_seq_one_letter_code
_entity_poly.pdbx_strand_id
1 'polypeptide(L)'
;ASASSDEHQGRCGGGAPATAVFGARGGLTGVLADRLDRATIGRALRARHTFATTGERSFASLRLGGQGMGDVVQAPVDGALDYRLLGDHGWENLRLYDGERLVWERDLHRELGLSDRCIRLRLGGARIKDRYRGAYWSGGITITGAAVQRVDPFGFDHPEQGFWRQDATTVALRTVTHGDTDGIELTLSRLAGTRIRVHLDIGTYVKVGNPLTPPPNPHAPEAVLEIDGD
;
A
#
# COMPACT_ATOMS: atom_id res chain seq x y z
N ALA A 1 -13.12 8.00 10.89
CA ALA A 1 -11.68 7.73 10.90
C ALA A 1 -10.92 8.99 10.53
N SER A 2 -9.70 9.13 11.00
CA SER A 2 -8.77 10.20 10.64
C SER A 2 -7.35 9.65 10.59
N ALA A 3 -6.51 10.27 9.78
CA ALA A 3 -5.08 10.00 9.70
C ALA A 3 -4.31 11.30 9.60
N SER A 4 -3.05 11.30 10.01
CA SER A 4 -2.17 12.46 9.89
C SER A 4 -0.73 12.03 9.65
N SER A 5 0.10 12.98 9.24
CA SER A 5 1.51 12.74 8.92
C SER A 5 2.44 12.85 10.13
N ASP A 6 1.96 13.35 11.27
CA ASP A 6 2.80 13.74 12.40
C ASP A 6 3.92 14.74 12.00
N GLU A 7 3.63 15.57 11.00
CA GLU A 7 4.59 16.50 10.42
C GLU A 7 4.88 17.67 11.39
N HIS A 8 6.15 17.89 11.70
CA HIS A 8 6.60 18.90 12.66
C HIS A 8 7.05 20.21 12.04
N GLN A 9 7.06 20.33 10.71
CA GLN A 9 7.51 21.52 9.99
C GLN A 9 6.35 22.41 9.51
N GLY A 10 5.11 22.10 9.91
CA GLY A 10 3.91 22.86 9.53
C GLY A 10 3.46 22.68 8.08
N ARG A 11 3.94 21.66 7.39
CA ARG A 11 3.57 21.38 5.99
C ARG A 11 2.30 20.52 5.97
N CYS A 12 1.15 21.13 5.93
CA CYS A 12 -0.12 20.40 5.85
C CYS A 12 -0.15 19.50 4.61
N GLY A 13 -0.38 18.19 4.81
CA GLY A 13 -0.35 17.18 3.76
C GLY A 13 1.06 16.85 3.24
N GLY A 14 2.10 17.30 3.91
CA GLY A 14 3.50 17.18 3.47
C GLY A 14 4.22 15.92 3.93
N GLY A 15 3.52 14.88 4.34
CA GLY A 15 4.12 13.63 4.80
C GLY A 15 4.65 12.74 3.68
N ALA A 16 5.20 13.31 2.61
CA ALA A 16 5.85 12.52 1.56
C ALA A 16 7.14 11.88 2.07
N PRO A 17 7.48 10.68 1.60
CA PRO A 17 8.76 10.04 1.91
C PRO A 17 9.93 10.97 1.65
N ALA A 18 10.99 10.83 2.46
CA ALA A 18 12.17 11.67 2.45
C ALA A 18 11.97 13.15 2.81
N THR A 19 10.75 13.65 3.00
CA THR A 19 10.47 15.04 3.37
C THR A 19 9.86 15.18 4.77
N ALA A 20 9.24 14.14 5.30
CA ALA A 20 8.70 14.13 6.66
C ALA A 20 9.81 13.98 7.71
N VAL A 21 9.58 14.53 8.89
CA VAL A 21 10.54 14.44 10.02
C VAL A 21 10.90 13.00 10.38
N PHE A 22 9.93 12.09 10.22
CA PHE A 22 10.12 10.68 10.54
C PHE A 22 10.44 9.82 9.32
N GLY A 23 10.59 10.40 8.13
CA GLY A 23 10.86 9.68 6.90
C GLY A 23 9.74 8.71 6.47
N ALA A 24 8.59 8.76 7.11
CA ALA A 24 7.45 7.93 6.80
C ALA A 24 6.44 8.68 5.93
N ARG A 25 5.77 7.99 5.04
CA ARG A 25 4.65 8.54 4.28
C ARG A 25 3.52 8.88 5.25
N GLY A 26 3.06 10.13 5.21
CA GLY A 26 2.02 10.61 6.11
C GLY A 26 0.63 10.20 5.68
N GLY A 27 -0.20 9.83 6.64
CA GLY A 27 -1.62 9.64 6.40
C GLY A 27 -2.36 10.94 6.07
N LEU A 28 -3.47 10.83 5.35
CA LEU A 28 -4.36 11.94 5.01
C LEU A 28 -5.75 11.70 5.56
N THR A 29 -6.38 12.75 6.08
CA THR A 29 -7.80 12.75 6.42
C THR A 29 -8.60 13.35 5.27
N GLY A 30 -9.47 12.56 4.66
CA GLY A 30 -10.50 13.06 3.76
C GLY A 30 -11.69 13.58 4.56
N VAL A 31 -12.21 14.74 4.19
CA VAL A 31 -13.35 15.38 4.84
C VAL A 31 -14.50 15.48 3.83
N LEU A 32 -15.65 14.89 4.18
CA LEU A 32 -16.87 14.98 3.37
C LEU A 32 -17.61 16.25 3.72
N ALA A 33 -17.51 17.25 2.86
CA ALA A 33 -18.08 18.57 3.04
C ALA A 33 -18.65 19.11 1.72
N ASP A 34 -19.77 19.82 1.78
CA ASP A 34 -20.45 20.35 0.59
C ASP A 34 -19.70 21.54 -0.03
N ARG A 35 -18.90 22.23 0.77
CA ARG A 35 -18.13 23.40 0.33
C ARG A 35 -16.76 23.46 1.02
N LEU A 36 -15.80 24.02 0.30
CA LEU A 36 -14.45 24.26 0.80
C LEU A 36 -14.39 25.59 1.55
N ASP A 37 -14.99 25.63 2.75
CA ASP A 37 -14.88 26.78 3.65
C ASP A 37 -14.65 26.29 5.09
N ARG A 38 -14.08 27.16 5.92
CA ARG A 38 -13.69 26.85 7.30
C ARG A 38 -14.86 26.35 8.16
N ALA A 39 -16.03 26.95 8.00
CA ALA A 39 -17.20 26.62 8.81
C ALA A 39 -17.74 25.23 8.43
N THR A 40 -17.82 24.95 7.14
CA THR A 40 -18.33 23.68 6.62
C THR A 40 -17.36 22.52 6.95
N ILE A 41 -16.07 22.71 6.75
CA ILE A 41 -15.04 21.73 7.16
C ILE A 41 -15.10 21.48 8.67
N GLY A 42 -15.19 22.55 9.47
CA GLY A 42 -15.28 22.42 10.92
C GLY A 42 -16.54 21.68 11.40
N ARG A 43 -17.68 21.84 10.73
CA ARG A 43 -18.89 21.05 11.00
C ARG A 43 -18.70 19.57 10.63
N ALA A 44 -18.15 19.28 9.45
CA ALA A 44 -17.92 17.92 8.98
C ALA A 44 -16.95 17.16 9.91
N LEU A 45 -15.88 17.80 10.37
CA LEU A 45 -14.95 17.21 11.34
C LEU A 45 -15.65 16.89 12.67
N ARG A 46 -16.46 17.80 13.22
CA ARG A 46 -17.23 17.55 14.44
C ARG A 46 -18.27 16.45 14.28
N ALA A 47 -18.88 16.35 13.09
CA ALA A 47 -19.82 15.30 12.74
C ALA A 47 -19.12 13.98 12.35
N ARG A 48 -17.79 13.92 12.35
CA ARG A 48 -17.00 12.73 11.97
C ARG A 48 -17.23 12.29 10.52
N HIS A 49 -17.66 13.17 9.65
CA HIS A 49 -17.81 12.91 8.21
C HIS A 49 -16.42 12.86 7.56
N THR A 50 -15.64 11.86 7.94
CA THR A 50 -14.24 11.73 7.55
C THR A 50 -13.86 10.30 7.25
N PHE A 51 -12.87 10.14 6.39
CA PHE A 51 -12.17 8.89 6.14
C PHE A 51 -10.67 9.09 6.23
N ALA A 52 -9.90 8.01 6.27
CA ALA A 52 -8.46 8.04 6.38
C ALA A 52 -7.82 7.28 5.22
N THR A 53 -6.67 7.77 4.75
CA THR A 53 -5.81 7.07 3.80
C THR A 53 -4.39 6.98 4.33
N THR A 54 -3.58 6.13 3.73
CA THR A 54 -2.15 5.99 4.05
C THR A 54 -1.26 6.98 3.28
N GLY A 55 -1.85 8.07 2.75
CA GLY A 55 -1.16 9.10 2.00
C GLY A 55 -1.60 9.19 0.53
N GLU A 56 -2.38 8.24 0.06
CA GLU A 56 -3.01 8.30 -1.26
C GLU A 56 -4.16 9.32 -1.27
N ARG A 57 -4.32 10.05 -2.36
CA ARG A 57 -5.44 10.97 -2.57
C ARG A 57 -6.68 10.24 -3.08
N SER A 58 -7.06 9.19 -2.37
CA SER A 58 -8.24 8.40 -2.68
C SER A 58 -9.48 9.01 -2.04
N PHE A 59 -10.64 8.71 -2.59
CA PHE A 59 -11.94 9.07 -2.03
C PHE A 59 -12.66 7.81 -1.57
N ALA A 60 -13.25 7.87 -0.37
CA ALA A 60 -14.10 6.82 0.15
C ALA A 60 -15.39 7.39 0.73
N SER A 61 -16.51 6.78 0.42
CA SER A 61 -17.76 7.05 1.09
C SER A 61 -18.54 5.75 1.32
N LEU A 62 -19.19 5.68 2.48
CA LEU A 62 -19.98 4.55 2.92
C LEU A 62 -21.33 5.06 3.43
N ARG A 63 -22.43 4.39 3.08
CA ARG A 63 -23.78 4.70 3.55
C ARG A 63 -24.50 3.42 3.94
N LEU A 64 -25.25 3.49 5.02
CA LEU A 64 -26.13 2.41 5.50
C LEU A 64 -27.50 2.99 5.81
N GLY A 65 -28.54 2.51 5.10
CA GLY A 65 -29.90 3.03 5.29
C GLY A 65 -30.04 4.53 5.09
N GLY A 66 -29.25 5.12 4.18
CA GLY A 66 -29.22 6.56 3.91
C GLY A 66 -28.34 7.38 4.84
N GLN A 67 -27.87 6.83 5.96
CA GLN A 67 -26.94 7.48 6.89
C GLN A 67 -25.50 7.36 6.38
N GLY A 68 -24.71 8.41 6.55
CA GLY A 68 -23.33 8.49 6.07
C GLY A 68 -22.28 8.13 7.12
N MET A 69 -21.03 8.20 6.70
CA MET A 69 -19.90 7.99 7.62
C MET A 69 -19.91 9.04 8.73
N GLY A 70 -19.76 8.59 9.98
CA GLY A 70 -19.79 9.42 11.18
C GLY A 70 -21.14 9.50 11.86
N ASP A 71 -22.21 9.16 11.18
CA ASP A 71 -23.55 9.15 11.76
C ASP A 71 -23.71 8.00 12.77
N VAL A 72 -24.58 8.22 13.74
CA VAL A 72 -24.97 7.19 14.70
C VAL A 72 -26.28 6.57 14.23
N VAL A 73 -26.21 5.29 13.97
CA VAL A 73 -27.34 4.52 13.48
C VAL A 73 -27.85 3.65 14.60
N GLN A 74 -29.17 3.64 14.86
CA GLN A 74 -29.76 2.73 15.83
C GLN A 74 -30.10 1.39 15.16
N ALA A 75 -29.65 0.31 15.74
CA ALA A 75 -29.95 -1.03 15.26
C ALA A 75 -31.39 -1.46 15.66
N PRO A 76 -32.07 -2.33 14.91
CA PRO A 76 -31.62 -2.89 13.64
C PRO A 76 -31.79 -1.90 12.48
N VAL A 77 -30.84 -1.89 11.57
CA VAL A 77 -30.94 -1.11 10.33
C VAL A 77 -31.18 -2.07 9.18
N ASP A 78 -32.37 -2.04 8.63
CA ASP A 78 -32.67 -2.68 7.36
C ASP A 78 -32.20 -1.75 6.24
N GLY A 79 -31.29 -2.20 5.42
CA GLY A 79 -30.83 -1.44 4.29
C GLY A 79 -29.58 -1.98 3.67
N ALA A 80 -29.41 -1.65 2.39
CA ALA A 80 -28.18 -1.95 1.68
C ALA A 80 -27.05 -1.06 2.21
N LEU A 81 -25.85 -1.63 2.26
CA LEU A 81 -24.63 -0.88 2.47
C LEU A 81 -24.11 -0.41 1.12
N ASP A 82 -24.22 0.89 0.87
CA ASP A 82 -23.70 1.51 -0.34
C ASP A 82 -22.30 2.04 -0.10
N TYR A 83 -21.39 1.79 -1.05
CA TYR A 83 -20.04 2.35 -0.99
C TYR A 83 -19.62 2.96 -2.33
N ARG A 84 -18.80 3.99 -2.24
CA ARG A 84 -18.15 4.59 -3.40
C ARG A 84 -16.68 4.81 -3.08
N LEU A 85 -15.81 4.24 -3.91
CA LEU A 85 -14.37 4.33 -3.80
C LEU A 85 -13.80 4.85 -5.11
N LEU A 86 -12.90 5.82 -5.03
CA LEU A 86 -12.15 6.36 -6.16
C LEU A 86 -10.69 6.44 -5.74
N GLY A 87 -9.79 6.03 -6.61
CA GLY A 87 -8.34 6.06 -6.37
C GLY A 87 -7.60 6.13 -7.69
N ASP A 88 -6.35 6.52 -7.63
CA ASP A 88 -5.47 6.61 -8.80
C ASP A 88 -5.03 5.22 -9.27
N HIS A 89 -5.14 4.22 -8.39
CA HIS A 89 -4.80 2.82 -8.65
C HIS A 89 -6.00 1.92 -8.42
N GLY A 90 -5.95 0.70 -8.94
CA GLY A 90 -6.99 -0.30 -8.73
C GLY A 90 -7.08 -0.72 -7.25
N TRP A 91 -8.27 -1.11 -6.84
CA TRP A 91 -8.53 -1.68 -5.52
C TRP A 91 -8.34 -3.18 -5.56
N GLU A 92 -7.60 -3.75 -4.61
CA GLU A 92 -7.34 -5.18 -4.54
C GLU A 92 -8.48 -5.93 -3.89
N ASN A 93 -8.89 -5.46 -2.72
CA ASN A 93 -10.00 -6.04 -1.98
C ASN A 93 -10.73 -4.99 -1.15
N LEU A 94 -11.96 -5.31 -0.80
CA LEU A 94 -12.79 -4.54 0.11
C LEU A 94 -13.13 -5.40 1.30
N ARG A 95 -12.99 -4.86 2.51
CA ARG A 95 -13.31 -5.56 3.75
C ARG A 95 -14.17 -4.69 4.63
N LEU A 96 -15.22 -5.29 5.18
CA LEU A 96 -16.09 -4.67 6.18
C LEU A 96 -15.89 -5.35 7.52
N TYR A 97 -15.66 -4.53 8.52
CA TYR A 97 -15.45 -4.99 9.90
C TYR A 97 -16.55 -4.45 10.82
N ASP A 98 -16.98 -5.28 11.76
CA ASP A 98 -17.77 -4.92 12.92
C ASP A 98 -16.85 -5.05 14.15
N GLY A 99 -16.32 -3.93 14.61
CA GLY A 99 -15.21 -3.94 15.55
C GLY A 99 -13.98 -4.61 14.94
N GLU A 100 -13.54 -5.72 15.52
CA GLU A 100 -12.42 -6.54 15.03
C GLU A 100 -12.86 -7.71 14.13
N ARG A 101 -14.16 -7.96 14.04
CA ARG A 101 -14.71 -9.08 13.29
C ARG A 101 -14.90 -8.71 11.83
N LEU A 102 -14.24 -9.44 10.94
CA LEU A 102 -14.50 -9.36 9.49
C LEU A 102 -15.92 -9.92 9.22
N VAL A 103 -16.81 -9.09 8.71
CA VAL A 103 -18.22 -9.48 8.41
C VAL A 103 -18.48 -9.65 6.93
N TRP A 104 -17.66 -9.04 6.08
CA TRP A 104 -17.77 -9.17 4.63
C TRP A 104 -16.44 -8.85 3.94
N GLU A 105 -16.16 -9.56 2.85
CA GLU A 105 -14.98 -9.36 2.02
C GLU A 105 -15.33 -9.55 0.55
N ARG A 106 -14.66 -8.78 -0.30
CA ARG A 106 -14.74 -8.84 -1.74
C ARG A 106 -13.34 -8.75 -2.34
N ASP A 107 -12.94 -9.79 -3.03
CA ASP A 107 -11.67 -9.85 -3.77
C ASP A 107 -11.91 -9.34 -5.20
N LEU A 108 -11.52 -8.09 -5.43
CA LEU A 108 -11.69 -7.43 -6.72
C LEU A 108 -10.72 -7.95 -7.80
N HIS A 109 -9.56 -8.44 -7.41
CA HIS A 109 -8.64 -9.09 -8.34
C HIS A 109 -9.27 -10.32 -8.99
N ARG A 110 -9.86 -11.16 -8.14
CA ARG A 110 -10.52 -12.39 -8.58
C ARG A 110 -11.76 -12.11 -9.43
N GLU A 111 -12.57 -11.14 -9.01
CA GLU A 111 -13.81 -10.81 -9.70
C GLU A 111 -13.60 -10.18 -11.07
N LEU A 112 -12.56 -9.36 -11.22
CA LEU A 112 -12.23 -8.71 -12.48
C LEU A 112 -11.44 -9.62 -13.43
N GLY A 113 -11.15 -10.85 -13.03
CA GLY A 113 -10.38 -11.81 -13.83
C GLY A 113 -8.98 -11.32 -14.18
N LEU A 114 -8.43 -10.44 -13.33
CA LEU A 114 -7.20 -9.72 -13.64
C LEU A 114 -5.95 -10.58 -13.56
N SER A 115 -6.02 -11.87 -13.15
CA SER A 115 -4.75 -12.53 -12.97
C SER A 115 -4.68 -14.05 -12.82
N ASP A 116 -4.97 -14.78 -13.81
CA ASP A 116 -4.36 -16.13 -13.91
C ASP A 116 -2.87 -16.10 -14.32
N ARG A 117 -2.26 -14.90 -14.47
CA ARG A 117 -0.84 -14.74 -14.86
C ARG A 117 -0.09 -13.63 -14.14
N CYS A 118 -0.73 -12.90 -13.25
CA CYS A 118 -0.13 -11.76 -12.58
C CYS A 118 0.21 -12.07 -11.12
N ILE A 119 1.40 -11.71 -10.69
CA ILE A 119 1.84 -11.80 -9.30
C ILE A 119 2.29 -10.43 -8.85
N ARG A 120 1.87 -10.02 -7.67
CA ARG A 120 2.34 -8.80 -7.04
C ARG A 120 3.25 -9.14 -5.86
N LEU A 121 4.51 -8.71 -5.94
CA LEU A 121 5.40 -8.64 -4.81
C LEU A 121 5.24 -7.29 -4.12
N ARG A 122 4.87 -7.31 -2.84
CA ARG A 122 4.76 -6.12 -2.00
C ARG A 122 5.82 -6.15 -0.93
N LEU A 123 6.57 -5.06 -0.83
CA LEU A 123 7.57 -4.81 0.21
C LEU A 123 7.04 -3.67 1.05
N GLY A 124 6.89 -3.88 2.33
CA GLY A 124 6.32 -2.87 3.21
C GLY A 124 6.98 -2.88 4.58
N GLY A 125 6.73 -1.79 5.29
CA GLY A 125 7.16 -1.66 6.66
C GLY A 125 8.25 -0.63 6.88
N ALA A 126 8.59 -0.46 8.15
CA ALA A 126 9.58 0.47 8.63
C ALA A 126 10.29 -0.11 9.86
N ARG A 127 11.51 0.33 10.14
CA ARG A 127 12.20 -0.10 11.35
C ARG A 127 11.61 0.55 12.60
N ILE A 128 11.31 -0.28 13.59
CA ILE A 128 10.59 0.11 14.80
C ILE A 128 11.42 1.01 15.73
N LYS A 129 12.75 0.94 15.66
CA LYS A 129 13.64 1.59 16.66
C LYS A 129 14.39 2.81 16.13
N ASP A 130 14.07 3.29 14.96
CA ASP A 130 14.76 4.44 14.41
C ASP A 130 13.79 5.57 14.04
N ARG A 131 14.23 6.80 14.30
CA ARG A 131 13.51 8.02 13.94
C ARG A 131 13.25 8.14 12.44
N TYR A 132 14.15 7.62 11.64
CA TYR A 132 14.08 7.71 10.18
C TYR A 132 13.48 6.47 9.51
N ARG A 133 13.21 5.45 10.24
CA ARG A 133 12.38 4.28 9.90
C ARG A 133 12.51 3.68 8.49
N GLY A 134 13.53 4.01 7.74
CA GLY A 134 13.71 3.44 6.41
C GLY A 134 14.12 1.97 6.48
N ALA A 135 13.45 1.12 5.73
CA ALA A 135 13.84 -0.26 5.47
C ALA A 135 14.36 -0.34 4.03
N TYR A 136 15.63 -0.64 3.89
CA TYR A 136 16.25 -0.85 2.59
C TYR A 136 16.06 -2.28 2.13
N TRP A 137 15.58 -2.44 0.92
CA TRP A 137 15.36 -3.74 0.28
C TRP A 137 16.22 -3.84 -0.96
N SER A 138 16.99 -4.92 -1.09
CA SER A 138 17.70 -5.23 -2.32
C SER A 138 17.70 -6.73 -2.57
N GLY A 139 17.73 -7.15 -3.82
CA GLY A 139 17.76 -8.55 -4.18
C GLY A 139 17.04 -8.84 -5.46
N GLY A 140 16.41 -9.99 -5.54
CA GLY A 140 15.78 -10.42 -6.78
C GLY A 140 14.72 -11.49 -6.61
N ILE A 141 14.06 -11.72 -7.72
CA ILE A 141 13.04 -12.75 -7.90
C ILE A 141 13.52 -13.66 -9.01
N THR A 142 13.57 -14.94 -8.73
CA THR A 142 13.86 -15.98 -9.73
C THR A 142 12.63 -16.85 -9.93
N ILE A 143 12.26 -17.04 -11.18
CA ILE A 143 11.07 -17.77 -11.58
C ILE A 143 11.49 -19.04 -12.32
N THR A 144 10.97 -20.17 -11.88
CA THR A 144 11.17 -21.47 -12.53
C THR A 144 9.84 -21.97 -13.05
N GLY A 145 9.81 -22.46 -14.29
CA GLY A 145 8.60 -22.99 -14.90
C GLY A 145 7.82 -22.00 -15.76
N ALA A 146 8.12 -20.69 -15.67
CA ALA A 146 7.51 -19.66 -16.48
C ALA A 146 8.54 -18.58 -16.86
N ALA A 147 8.18 -17.72 -17.80
CA ALA A 147 8.94 -16.54 -18.17
C ALA A 147 8.21 -15.25 -17.76
N VAL A 148 8.96 -14.25 -17.35
CA VAL A 148 8.48 -12.90 -17.10
C VAL A 148 8.16 -12.23 -18.44
N GLN A 149 6.93 -11.83 -18.66
CA GLN A 149 6.50 -11.11 -19.85
C GLN A 149 6.57 -9.59 -19.61
N ARG A 150 6.08 -9.13 -18.46
CA ARG A 150 6.02 -7.72 -18.09
C ARG A 150 6.33 -7.52 -16.62
N VAL A 151 6.91 -6.37 -16.31
CA VAL A 151 7.17 -5.92 -14.93
C VAL A 151 6.67 -4.48 -14.82
N ASP A 152 5.79 -4.23 -13.87
CA ASP A 152 5.26 -2.89 -13.56
C ASP A 152 5.62 -2.53 -12.11
N PRO A 153 6.32 -1.42 -11.87
CA PRO A 153 6.61 -0.97 -10.51
C PRO A 153 5.43 -0.21 -9.91
N PHE A 154 5.32 -0.22 -8.61
CA PHE A 154 4.44 0.66 -7.84
C PHE A 154 5.11 1.12 -6.55
N GLY A 155 4.76 2.31 -6.10
CA GLY A 155 5.27 2.90 -4.86
C GLY A 155 6.67 3.49 -4.95
N PHE A 156 7.42 3.28 -6.03
CA PHE A 156 8.79 3.78 -6.18
C PHE A 156 8.77 5.31 -6.32
N ASP A 157 9.26 5.99 -5.30
CA ASP A 157 9.21 7.45 -5.18
C ASP A 157 10.60 8.11 -5.03
N HIS A 158 11.66 7.32 -5.01
CA HIS A 158 13.04 7.81 -4.97
C HIS A 158 13.77 7.47 -6.28
N PRO A 159 14.56 8.39 -6.85
CA PRO A 159 15.21 8.18 -8.15
C PRO A 159 16.21 7.02 -8.21
N GLU A 160 16.71 6.56 -7.05
CA GLU A 160 17.60 5.40 -7.00
C GLU A 160 16.87 4.07 -6.77
N GLN A 161 15.57 4.09 -6.57
CA GLN A 161 14.74 2.90 -6.55
C GLN A 161 14.58 2.38 -7.98
N GLY A 162 14.44 1.08 -8.12
CA GLY A 162 14.28 0.51 -9.44
C GLY A 162 14.23 -1.00 -9.45
N PHE A 163 13.92 -1.50 -10.63
CA PHE A 163 14.00 -2.91 -10.94
C PHE A 163 14.74 -3.09 -12.26
N TRP A 164 15.38 -4.25 -12.40
CA TRP A 164 16.16 -4.60 -13.58
C TRP A 164 15.82 -6.03 -13.99
N ARG A 165 15.29 -6.20 -15.17
CA ARG A 165 15.12 -7.53 -15.74
C ARG A 165 16.48 -8.04 -16.21
N GLN A 166 17.01 -9.06 -15.55
CA GLN A 166 18.30 -9.64 -15.87
C GLN A 166 18.20 -10.60 -17.05
N ASP A 167 17.13 -11.39 -17.08
CA ASP A 167 16.82 -12.33 -18.16
C ASP A 167 15.30 -12.62 -18.23
N ALA A 168 14.92 -13.70 -18.91
CA ALA A 168 13.51 -14.09 -19.03
C ALA A 168 12.86 -14.57 -17.74
N THR A 169 13.66 -14.90 -16.71
CA THR A 169 13.23 -15.55 -15.48
C THR A 169 13.65 -14.81 -14.21
N THR A 170 14.51 -13.81 -14.34
CA THR A 170 15.09 -13.13 -13.18
C THR A 170 14.89 -11.63 -13.26
N VAL A 171 14.37 -11.08 -12.17
CA VAL A 171 14.18 -9.64 -11.96
C VAL A 171 14.87 -9.25 -10.66
N ALA A 172 15.83 -8.34 -10.74
CA ALA A 172 16.42 -7.70 -9.57
C ALA A 172 15.66 -6.42 -9.23
N LEU A 173 15.63 -6.06 -7.94
CA LEU A 173 15.01 -4.82 -7.47
C LEU A 173 15.79 -4.19 -6.32
N ARG A 174 15.59 -2.90 -6.15
CA ARG A 174 16.10 -2.12 -5.03
C ARG A 174 15.10 -1.05 -4.66
N THR A 175 14.73 -0.98 -3.37
CA THR A 175 13.80 0.03 -2.88
C THR A 175 14.03 0.36 -1.41
N VAL A 176 13.36 1.42 -0.93
CA VAL A 176 13.33 1.82 0.48
C VAL A 176 11.89 2.12 0.86
N THR A 177 11.40 1.45 1.87
CA THR A 177 10.09 1.73 2.45
C THR A 177 10.19 2.49 3.77
N HIS A 178 9.31 3.45 3.98
CA HIS A 178 9.26 4.30 5.17
C HIS A 178 7.92 4.16 5.89
N GLY A 179 7.42 2.92 6.01
CA GLY A 179 6.08 2.61 6.49
C GLY A 179 5.02 2.58 5.40
N ASP A 180 5.39 2.86 4.18
CA ASP A 180 4.62 2.68 2.95
C ASP A 180 4.84 1.28 2.35
N THR A 181 4.43 1.12 1.11
CA THR A 181 4.53 -0.15 0.38
C THR A 181 5.01 0.10 -1.04
N ASP A 182 6.12 -0.51 -1.37
CA ASP A 182 6.67 -0.55 -2.71
C ASP A 182 6.57 -1.95 -3.29
N GLY A 183 6.79 -2.09 -4.58
CA GLY A 183 6.87 -3.40 -5.17
C GLY A 183 6.81 -3.43 -6.67
N ILE A 184 6.63 -4.63 -7.17
CA ILE A 184 6.49 -4.90 -8.59
C ILE A 184 5.35 -5.87 -8.85
N GLU A 185 4.67 -5.67 -9.96
CA GLU A 185 3.76 -6.64 -10.56
C GLU A 185 4.46 -7.38 -11.69
N LEU A 186 4.39 -8.69 -11.66
CA LEU A 186 4.97 -9.57 -12.67
C LEU A 186 3.85 -10.23 -13.45
N THR A 187 3.79 -9.99 -14.75
CA THR A 187 2.99 -10.81 -15.66
C THR A 187 3.85 -11.95 -16.18
N LEU A 188 3.43 -13.18 -15.92
CA LEU A 188 4.14 -14.39 -16.29
C LEU A 188 3.48 -15.07 -17.52
N SER A 189 4.24 -15.88 -18.22
CA SER A 189 3.72 -16.69 -19.32
C SER A 189 2.65 -17.70 -18.87
N ARG A 190 2.73 -18.15 -17.61
CA ARG A 190 1.78 -19.02 -16.91
C ARG A 190 2.02 -18.93 -15.41
N LEU A 191 1.04 -19.33 -14.58
CA LEU A 191 1.20 -19.52 -13.12
C LEU A 191 1.28 -20.99 -12.75
N ALA A 192 0.47 -21.81 -13.36
CA ALA A 192 0.42 -23.24 -13.09
C ALA A 192 1.80 -23.91 -13.21
N GLY A 193 2.22 -24.60 -12.17
CA GLY A 193 3.52 -25.26 -12.09
C GLY A 193 4.72 -24.32 -12.06
N THR A 194 4.52 -23.10 -11.55
CA THR A 194 5.55 -22.09 -11.44
C THR A 194 6.07 -21.99 -10.01
N ARG A 195 7.38 -22.01 -9.85
CA ARG A 195 8.05 -21.74 -8.57
C ARG A 195 8.68 -20.36 -8.61
N ILE A 196 8.42 -19.57 -7.59
CA ILE A 196 8.94 -18.21 -7.42
C ILE A 196 9.80 -18.19 -6.18
N ARG A 197 11.05 -17.86 -6.36
CA ARG A 197 11.99 -17.63 -5.27
C ARG A 197 12.24 -16.14 -5.16
N VAL A 198 11.98 -15.60 -3.98
CA VAL A 198 12.28 -14.21 -3.62
C VAL A 198 13.45 -14.21 -2.66
N HIS A 199 14.55 -13.64 -3.07
CA HIS A 199 15.74 -13.46 -2.26
C HIS A 199 15.97 -11.98 -2.04
N LEU A 200 15.83 -11.51 -0.80
CA LEU A 200 15.90 -10.11 -0.44
C LEU A 200 16.83 -9.90 0.76
N ASP A 201 17.78 -9.02 0.57
CA ASP A 201 18.51 -8.40 1.66
C ASP A 201 17.67 -7.27 2.25
N ILE A 202 17.43 -7.34 3.56
CA ILE A 202 16.83 -6.24 4.30
C ILE A 202 17.94 -5.49 5.00
N GLY A 203 18.33 -4.38 4.39
CA GLY A 203 19.35 -3.52 4.96
C GLY A 203 18.87 -2.81 6.22
N THR A 204 19.82 -2.42 7.03
CA THR A 204 19.58 -1.48 8.11
C THR A 204 19.41 -0.11 7.52
N TYR A 205 18.55 0.66 8.08
CA TYR A 205 18.44 2.10 8.10
C TYR A 205 19.21 2.88 7.00
N VAL A 206 18.46 3.51 6.15
CA VAL A 206 18.96 4.55 5.26
C VAL A 206 18.45 5.90 5.79
N LYS A 207 19.37 6.81 6.08
CA LYS A 207 19.00 8.16 6.48
C LYS A 207 18.38 8.88 5.28
N VAL A 208 17.25 9.54 5.51
CA VAL A 208 16.59 10.37 4.50
C VAL A 208 17.62 11.31 3.84
N GLY A 209 17.64 11.32 2.51
CA GLY A 209 18.56 12.13 1.71
C GLY A 209 19.95 11.53 1.49
N ASN A 210 20.24 10.36 2.03
CA ASN A 210 21.47 9.64 1.70
C ASN A 210 21.28 8.77 0.45
N PRO A 211 22.34 8.51 -0.31
CA PRO A 211 22.32 7.53 -1.38
C PRO A 211 21.88 6.16 -0.86
N LEU A 212 21.18 5.41 -1.69
CA LEU A 212 20.76 4.03 -1.38
C LEU A 212 21.97 3.09 -1.48
N THR A 213 22.82 3.10 -0.48
CA THR A 213 23.92 2.15 -0.36
C THR A 213 23.47 0.96 0.48
N PRO A 214 23.55 -0.26 -0.05
CA PRO A 214 23.20 -1.44 0.73
C PRO A 214 24.18 -1.58 1.91
N PRO A 215 23.71 -1.53 3.15
CA PRO A 215 24.55 -1.88 4.29
C PRO A 215 24.83 -3.37 4.28
N PRO A 216 25.96 -3.83 4.83
CA PRO A 216 26.22 -5.24 5.02
C PRO A 216 25.09 -5.85 5.85
N ASN A 217 24.42 -6.85 5.32
CA ASN A 217 23.44 -7.63 6.07
C ASN A 217 23.83 -9.10 6.09
N PRO A 218 24.34 -9.61 7.23
CA PRO A 218 24.72 -11.01 7.34
C PRO A 218 23.54 -11.98 7.41
N HIS A 219 22.32 -11.47 7.52
CA HIS A 219 21.09 -12.26 7.71
C HIS A 219 20.06 -11.91 6.66
N ALA A 220 20.37 -12.16 5.40
CA ALA A 220 19.43 -11.98 4.30
C ALA A 220 18.25 -12.95 4.43
N PRO A 221 17.02 -12.46 4.58
CA PRO A 221 15.87 -13.34 4.56
C PRO A 221 15.62 -13.85 3.13
N GLU A 222 15.34 -15.12 3.02
CA GLU A 222 14.92 -15.74 1.77
C GLU A 222 13.50 -16.23 1.92
N ALA A 223 12.63 -15.90 0.97
CA ALA A 223 11.29 -16.43 0.88
C ALA A 223 11.13 -17.23 -0.42
N VAL A 224 10.56 -18.41 -0.33
CA VAL A 224 10.22 -19.24 -1.48
C VAL A 224 8.71 -19.45 -1.51
N LEU A 225 8.09 -19.07 -2.62
CA LEU A 225 6.71 -19.33 -2.91
C LEU A 225 6.62 -20.35 -4.04
N GLU A 226 5.94 -21.43 -3.79
CA GLU A 226 5.60 -22.42 -4.81
C GLU A 226 4.12 -22.30 -5.14
N ILE A 227 3.84 -22.16 -6.41
CA ILE A 227 2.45 -22.08 -6.91
C ILE A 227 2.19 -23.40 -7.62
N ASP A 228 1.43 -24.26 -6.97
CA ASP A 228 0.99 -25.51 -7.55
C ASP A 228 0.02 -25.21 -8.70
N GLY A 229 0.15 -25.97 -9.76
CA GLY A 229 -0.60 -25.74 -10.97
C GLY A 229 -1.83 -26.61 -11.07
N ASP A 230 -2.92 -26.27 -10.39
CA ASP A 230 -4.24 -26.81 -10.67
C ASP A 230 -5.13 -25.76 -11.33
#